data_ddad1d7448d290508d8692bd39f05cfc
#
_entry.id   ddad1d7448d290508d8692bd39f05cfc
#
_cell.length_a   1.000
_cell.length_b   1.000
_cell.length_c   1.000
_cell.angle_alpha   90.00
_cell.angle_beta   90.00
_cell.angle_gamma   90.00
#
_symmetry.space_group_name_H-M   'P 1'
#
loop_
_entity.id
_entity.type
_entity.pdbx_description
1 polymer ?
#
loop_
_entity_poly.entity_id
_entity_poly.type
_entity_poly.pdbx_seq_one_letter_code
_entity_poly.pdbx_strand_id
1 'polypeptide(L)'
;HFKGIPSFSPELFKYIENADPLKSKQLNKGIDQLMDEGVAQVFTNQFNGRKIIGTVGQLQFEVIQYRLEHEYGALCRWEPIHLHKACWIESDDPQALDQFKRRKYQFMAFDKDGRDVFLAESEYMLRMAQQDFEAIRFHFNSEF
;
A
#
# COMPACT_ATOMS: atom_id res chain seq x y z
N HIS A 1 15.37 -0.22 -11.22
CA HIS A 1 15.95 -1.49 -11.14
C HIS A 1 14.90 -2.57 -11.25
N PHE A 2 15.19 -3.58 -11.90
CA PHE A 2 14.25 -4.66 -12.10
C PHE A 2 14.75 -5.92 -11.41
N LYS A 3 13.89 -6.57 -10.64
CA LYS A 3 14.30 -7.72 -9.87
C LYS A 3 13.64 -9.01 -10.31
N GLY A 4 13.04 -9.01 -11.49
CA GLY A 4 12.35 -10.18 -11.97
C GLY A 4 11.02 -10.45 -11.32
N ILE A 5 10.55 -9.53 -10.47
CA ILE A 5 9.29 -9.67 -9.76
C ILE A 5 8.24 -8.85 -10.49
N PRO A 6 7.18 -9.50 -11.00
CA PRO A 6 6.18 -8.75 -11.74
C PRO A 6 5.45 -7.73 -10.87
N SER A 7 5.20 -6.57 -11.45
CA SER A 7 4.38 -5.56 -10.84
C SER A 7 2.91 -5.91 -11.08
N PHE A 8 2.05 -5.60 -10.14
CA PHE A 8 0.63 -5.85 -10.31
C PHE A 8 -0.18 -4.75 -9.65
N SER A 9 -1.43 -4.64 -10.07
CA SER A 9 -2.38 -3.72 -9.46
C SER A 9 -3.08 -4.48 -8.32
N PRO A 10 -2.87 -4.08 -7.07
CA PRO A 10 -3.51 -4.81 -5.97
C PRO A 10 -5.02 -4.63 -6.03
N GLU A 11 -5.75 -5.67 -5.67
CA GLU A 11 -7.20 -5.67 -5.71
C GLU A 11 -7.84 -5.87 -4.34
N LEU A 12 -7.11 -6.48 -3.41
CA LEU A 12 -7.60 -6.71 -2.05
C LEU A 12 -6.66 -6.04 -1.07
N PHE A 13 -7.23 -5.44 -0.04
CA PHE A 13 -6.44 -4.67 0.93
C PHE A 13 -6.88 -4.99 2.34
N LYS A 14 -5.91 -5.13 3.24
CA LYS A 14 -6.18 -5.26 4.67
C LYS A 14 -5.11 -4.53 5.45
N TYR A 15 -5.49 -3.92 6.56
CA TYR A 15 -4.50 -3.46 7.51
C TYR A 15 -3.82 -4.67 8.13
N ILE A 16 -2.51 -4.57 8.34
CA ILE A 16 -1.78 -5.56 9.08
C ILE A 16 -1.34 -4.93 10.40
N GLU A 17 -1.60 -5.62 11.51
CA GLU A 17 -1.27 -5.12 12.83
C GLU A 17 -0.46 -6.14 13.59
N ASN A 18 0.39 -5.64 14.48
CA ASN A 18 1.21 -6.49 15.32
C ASN A 18 0.35 -7.06 16.44
N ALA A 19 0.29 -8.39 16.52
CA ALA A 19 -0.48 -9.06 17.57
C ALA A 19 0.34 -9.27 18.84
N ASP A 20 1.67 -9.08 18.78
CA ASP A 20 2.55 -9.24 19.92
C ASP A 20 3.52 -8.08 19.99
N PRO A 21 3.32 -7.13 20.92
CA PRO A 21 4.16 -5.93 20.99
C PRO A 21 5.66 -6.23 21.15
N LEU A 22 6.01 -7.40 21.68
CA LEU A 22 7.40 -7.77 21.89
C LEU A 22 8.07 -8.21 20.61
N LYS A 23 7.31 -8.41 19.53
CA LYS A 23 7.82 -8.92 18.26
C LYS A 23 7.76 -7.91 17.13
N SER A 24 7.71 -6.61 17.45
CA SER A 24 7.60 -5.56 16.44
C SER A 24 8.73 -5.60 15.42
N LYS A 25 9.95 -5.81 15.87
CA LYS A 25 11.10 -5.86 14.97
C LYS A 25 11.01 -7.03 14.00
N GLN A 26 10.64 -8.19 14.53
CA GLN A 26 10.50 -9.38 13.70
C GLN A 26 9.39 -9.20 12.67
N LEU A 27 8.28 -8.61 13.08
CA LEU A 27 7.16 -8.37 12.17
C LEU A 27 7.57 -7.44 11.03
N ASN A 28 8.21 -6.33 11.36
CA ASN A 28 8.61 -5.36 10.35
C ASN A 28 9.65 -5.95 9.40
N LYS A 29 10.61 -6.69 9.93
CA LYS A 29 11.62 -7.33 9.10
C LYS A 29 10.99 -8.35 8.17
N GLY A 30 10.05 -9.13 8.67
CA GLY A 30 9.36 -10.14 7.86
C GLY A 30 8.55 -9.51 6.76
N ILE A 31 7.82 -8.45 7.07
CA ILE A 31 7.03 -7.74 6.06
C ILE A 31 7.95 -7.23 4.96
N ASP A 32 9.06 -6.58 5.34
CA ASP A 32 9.99 -6.03 4.35
C ASP A 32 10.52 -7.12 3.41
N GLN A 33 10.91 -8.25 3.97
CA GLN A 33 11.45 -9.35 3.16
C GLN A 33 10.39 -9.97 2.25
N LEU A 34 9.19 -10.18 2.77
CA LEU A 34 8.11 -10.75 1.95
C LEU A 34 7.73 -9.80 0.81
N MET A 35 7.76 -8.50 1.06
CA MET A 35 7.46 -7.53 0.00
C MET A 35 8.58 -7.52 -1.04
N ASP A 36 9.84 -7.68 -0.62
CA ASP A 36 10.96 -7.78 -1.55
C ASP A 36 10.84 -9.00 -2.44
N GLU A 37 10.25 -10.09 -1.94
CA GLU A 37 10.01 -11.29 -2.73
C GLU A 37 8.83 -11.15 -3.69
N GLY A 38 8.05 -10.08 -3.56
CA GLY A 38 6.92 -9.86 -4.45
C GLY A 38 5.66 -10.64 -4.09
N VAL A 39 5.56 -11.10 -2.84
CA VAL A 39 4.38 -11.83 -2.38
C VAL A 39 3.15 -10.93 -2.39
N ALA A 40 3.34 -9.66 -2.03
CA ALA A 40 2.28 -8.67 -1.97
C ALA A 40 2.91 -7.30 -2.01
N GLN A 41 2.10 -6.25 -1.81
CA GLN A 41 2.61 -4.89 -1.75
C GLN A 41 2.22 -4.27 -0.41
N VAL A 42 3.09 -3.43 0.15
CA VAL A 42 2.82 -2.75 1.41
C VAL A 42 2.69 -1.25 1.16
N PHE A 43 1.71 -0.66 1.83
CA PHE A 43 1.49 0.78 1.80
C PHE A 43 1.44 1.27 3.24
N THR A 44 2.13 2.37 3.51
CA THR A 44 2.12 2.97 4.84
C THR A 44 1.29 4.24 4.77
N ASN A 45 0.22 4.32 5.54
CA ASN A 45 -0.67 5.48 5.53
C ASN A 45 0.10 6.69 6.06
N GLN A 46 0.10 7.78 5.29
CA GLN A 46 0.85 8.98 5.66
C GLN A 46 0.23 9.71 6.84
N PHE A 47 -1.07 9.54 7.05
CA PHE A 47 -1.78 10.23 8.11
C PHE A 47 -1.57 9.58 9.47
N ASN A 48 -1.63 8.24 9.54
CA ASN A 48 -1.59 7.53 10.83
C ASN A 48 -0.49 6.49 10.94
N GLY A 49 0.30 6.28 9.90
CA GLY A 49 1.42 5.33 9.93
C GLY A 49 1.03 3.86 9.87
N ARG A 50 -0.25 3.56 9.74
CA ARG A 50 -0.69 2.17 9.69
C ARG A 50 -0.28 1.52 8.38
N LYS A 51 0.04 0.24 8.44
CA LYS A 51 0.45 -0.51 7.26
C LYS A 51 -0.71 -1.27 6.66
N ILE A 52 -0.78 -1.24 5.34
CA ILE A 52 -1.81 -1.90 4.55
C ILE A 52 -1.12 -2.85 3.59
N ILE A 53 -1.62 -4.08 3.52
CA ILE A 53 -1.11 -5.05 2.57
C ILE A 53 -2.10 -5.16 1.42
N GLY A 54 -1.58 -5.03 0.19
CA GLY A 54 -2.37 -5.18 -1.02
C GLY A 54 -1.98 -6.43 -1.76
N THR A 55 -2.96 -7.21 -2.17
CA THR A 55 -2.75 -8.48 -2.86
C THR A 55 -3.68 -8.60 -4.05
N VAL A 56 -3.42 -9.58 -4.89
CA VAL A 56 -4.31 -9.92 -5.99
C VAL A 56 -5.39 -10.89 -5.52
N GLY A 57 -5.04 -11.83 -4.65
CA GLY A 57 -5.97 -12.84 -4.17
C GLY A 57 -5.94 -13.01 -2.67
N GLN A 58 -7.02 -13.60 -2.14
CA GLN A 58 -7.20 -13.74 -0.71
C GLN A 58 -6.17 -14.69 -0.08
N LEU A 59 -5.75 -15.69 -0.81
CA LEU A 59 -4.80 -16.68 -0.30
C LEU A 59 -3.47 -16.05 0.12
N GLN A 60 -3.08 -14.98 -0.53
CA GLN A 60 -1.81 -14.33 -0.23
C GLN A 60 -1.74 -13.79 1.19
N PHE A 61 -2.88 -13.36 1.76
CA PHE A 61 -2.90 -12.95 3.16
C PHE A 61 -2.58 -14.11 4.08
N GLU A 62 -3.09 -15.30 3.77
CA GLU A 62 -2.82 -16.49 4.56
C GLU A 62 -1.35 -16.90 4.46
N VAL A 63 -0.79 -16.82 3.27
CA VAL A 63 0.62 -17.14 3.06
C VAL A 63 1.51 -16.19 3.87
N ILE A 64 1.19 -14.89 3.83
CA ILE A 64 1.95 -13.90 4.58
C ILE A 64 1.88 -14.17 6.07
N GLN A 65 0.69 -14.44 6.58
CA GLN A 65 0.52 -14.70 8.01
C GLN A 65 1.31 -15.95 8.43
N TYR A 66 1.21 -17.01 7.65
CA TYR A 66 1.90 -18.26 7.94
C TYR A 66 3.43 -18.03 7.97
N ARG A 67 3.95 -17.35 6.97
CA ARG A 67 5.39 -17.13 6.88
C ARG A 67 5.91 -16.19 7.96
N LEU A 68 5.14 -15.15 8.32
CA LEU A 68 5.52 -14.27 9.42
C LEU A 68 5.64 -15.05 10.72
N GLU A 69 4.70 -15.94 10.96
CA GLU A 69 4.69 -16.74 12.19
C GLU A 69 5.82 -17.77 12.20
N HIS A 70 6.00 -18.51 11.11
CA HIS A 70 6.92 -19.64 11.09
C HIS A 70 8.37 -19.27 10.75
N GLU A 71 8.58 -18.19 9.99
CA GLU A 71 9.93 -17.80 9.60
C GLU A 71 10.49 -16.68 10.45
N TYR A 72 9.63 -15.85 11.01
CA TYR A 72 10.05 -14.67 11.77
C TYR A 72 9.58 -14.67 13.22
N GLY A 73 8.78 -15.64 13.60
CA GLY A 73 8.24 -15.70 14.94
C GLY A 73 7.32 -14.54 15.27
N ALA A 74 6.69 -13.93 14.27
CA ALA A 74 5.87 -12.76 14.44
C ALA A 74 4.40 -13.10 14.19
N LEU A 75 3.54 -12.63 15.10
CA LEU A 75 2.10 -12.80 14.95
C LEU A 75 1.48 -11.50 14.47
N CYS A 76 0.56 -11.61 13.52
CA CYS A 76 -0.14 -10.44 13.02
C CYS A 76 -1.64 -10.63 13.11
N ARG A 77 -2.34 -9.50 13.09
CA ARG A 77 -3.80 -9.47 12.96
C ARG A 77 -4.14 -8.71 11.70
N TRP A 78 -5.23 -9.10 11.10
CA TRP A 78 -5.74 -8.44 9.91
C TRP A 78 -7.00 -7.66 10.25
N GLU A 79 -7.12 -6.47 9.67
CA GLU A 79 -8.34 -5.68 9.79
C GLU A 79 -8.80 -5.37 8.38
N PRO A 80 -10.01 -5.77 7.99
CA PRO A 80 -10.49 -5.47 6.64
C PRO A 80 -10.58 -3.96 6.40
N ILE A 81 -10.30 -3.57 5.17
CA ILE A 81 -10.40 -2.17 4.77
C ILE A 81 -11.10 -2.13 3.42
N HIS A 82 -11.95 -1.14 3.25
CA HIS A 82 -12.71 -0.99 2.03
C HIS A 82 -11.97 -0.02 1.10
N LEU A 83 -11.25 -0.56 0.13
CA LEU A 83 -10.53 0.23 -0.86
C LEU A 83 -10.85 -0.27 -2.25
N HIS A 84 -10.95 0.67 -3.19
CA HIS A 84 -11.17 0.36 -4.59
C HIS A 84 -9.86 0.18 -5.35
N LYS A 85 -8.96 1.16 -5.24
CA LYS A 85 -7.70 1.15 -5.99
C LYS A 85 -6.59 1.86 -5.22
N ALA A 86 -5.36 1.38 -5.42
CA ALA A 86 -4.17 2.11 -5.05
C ALA A 86 -3.64 2.79 -6.30
N CYS A 87 -3.39 4.09 -6.22
CA CYS A 87 -2.98 4.89 -7.37
C CYS A 87 -1.66 5.58 -7.08
N TRP A 88 -0.64 5.24 -7.83
CA TRP A 88 0.63 5.99 -7.76
C TRP A 88 0.42 7.29 -8.51
N ILE A 89 0.71 8.41 -7.85
CA ILE A 89 0.45 9.73 -8.42
C ILE A 89 1.75 10.44 -8.74
N GLU A 90 1.72 11.22 -9.81
CA GLU A 90 2.84 12.08 -10.15
C GLU A 90 2.31 13.30 -10.90
N SER A 91 3.13 14.34 -10.94
CA SER A 91 2.78 15.55 -11.67
C SER A 91 4.05 16.28 -12.07
N ASP A 92 3.99 16.97 -13.21
CA ASP A 92 5.07 17.86 -13.61
C ASP A 92 5.03 19.19 -12.83
N ASP A 93 3.91 19.44 -12.15
CA ASP A 93 3.72 20.67 -11.39
C ASP A 93 3.82 20.34 -9.89
N PRO A 94 4.94 20.71 -9.22
CA PRO A 94 5.09 20.41 -7.80
C PRO A 94 4.03 21.03 -6.92
N GLN A 95 3.50 22.19 -7.32
CA GLN A 95 2.45 22.83 -6.53
C GLN A 95 1.14 22.06 -6.60
N ALA A 96 0.81 21.54 -7.79
CA ALA A 96 -0.39 20.73 -7.96
C ALA A 96 -0.28 19.46 -7.14
N LEU A 97 0.89 18.82 -7.14
CA LEU A 97 1.10 17.61 -6.37
C LEU A 97 0.97 17.89 -4.87
N ASP A 98 1.59 18.98 -4.40
CA ASP A 98 1.51 19.34 -2.99
C ASP A 98 0.07 19.63 -2.57
N GLN A 99 -0.67 20.33 -3.43
CA GLN A 99 -2.07 20.65 -3.15
C GLN A 99 -2.92 19.38 -3.07
N PHE A 100 -2.68 18.45 -4.00
CA PHE A 100 -3.39 17.16 -3.99
C PHE A 100 -3.14 16.43 -2.67
N LYS A 101 -1.89 16.34 -2.26
CA LYS A 101 -1.53 15.62 -1.04
C LYS A 101 -2.16 16.25 0.19
N ARG A 102 -2.25 17.57 0.23
CA ARG A 102 -2.88 18.25 1.36
C ARG A 102 -4.39 18.04 1.37
N ARG A 103 -5.01 18.10 0.20
CA ARG A 103 -6.47 17.92 0.11
C ARG A 103 -6.87 16.48 0.40
N LYS A 104 -6.02 15.52 0.08
CA LYS A 104 -6.32 14.11 0.21
C LYS A 104 -5.49 13.43 1.31
N TYR A 105 -5.03 14.17 2.30
CA TYR A 105 -4.04 13.68 3.25
C TYR A 105 -4.46 12.38 3.96
N GLN A 106 -5.74 12.19 4.23
CA GLN A 106 -6.20 10.98 4.92
C GLN A 106 -6.14 9.75 4.02
N PHE A 107 -6.04 9.96 2.72
CA PHE A 107 -6.03 8.88 1.74
C PHE A 107 -4.66 8.71 1.09
N MET A 108 -3.65 9.37 1.62
CA MET A 108 -2.30 9.25 1.07
C MET A 108 -1.50 8.20 1.82
N ALA A 109 -0.68 7.48 1.07
CA ALA A 109 0.20 6.46 1.62
C ALA A 109 1.54 6.51 0.91
N PHE A 110 2.54 5.82 1.48
CA PHE A 110 3.81 5.57 0.81
C PHE A 110 3.86 4.11 0.41
N ASP A 111 4.43 3.80 -0.75
CA ASP A 111 4.76 2.42 -1.06
C ASP A 111 6.09 2.07 -0.38
N LYS A 112 6.60 0.86 -0.62
CA LYS A 112 7.83 0.43 0.07
C LYS A 112 9.05 1.26 -0.32
N ASP A 113 9.01 1.94 -1.47
CA ASP A 113 10.09 2.79 -1.95
C ASP A 113 9.90 4.25 -1.57
N GLY A 114 8.85 4.56 -0.84
CA GLY A 114 8.59 5.92 -0.38
C GLY A 114 7.85 6.78 -1.38
N ARG A 115 7.32 6.19 -2.45
CA ARG A 115 6.58 6.97 -3.44
C ARG A 115 5.15 7.24 -2.97
N ASP A 116 4.59 8.33 -3.47
CA ASP A 116 3.24 8.74 -3.08
C ASP A 116 2.19 7.89 -3.75
N VAL A 117 1.26 7.38 -2.94
CA VAL A 117 0.14 6.57 -3.41
C VAL A 117 -1.15 7.14 -2.86
N PHE A 118 -2.15 7.28 -3.72
CA PHE A 118 -3.49 7.70 -3.34
C PHE A 118 -4.35 6.45 -3.22
N LEU A 119 -4.98 6.27 -2.06
CA LEU A 119 -5.83 5.11 -1.79
C LEU A 119 -7.28 5.52 -1.98
N ALA A 120 -7.81 5.23 -3.17
CA ALA A 120 -9.20 5.58 -3.49
C ALA A 120 -10.16 4.56 -2.89
N GLU A 121 -11.11 5.02 -2.08
CA GLU A 121 -12.04 4.12 -1.41
C GLU A 121 -13.15 3.63 -2.33
N SER A 122 -13.42 4.37 -3.39
CA SER A 122 -14.46 3.99 -4.32
C SER A 122 -14.11 4.46 -5.72
N GLU A 123 -14.78 3.88 -6.71
CA GLU A 123 -14.62 4.32 -8.09
C GLU A 123 -15.03 5.80 -8.24
N TYR A 124 -16.07 6.20 -7.52
CA TYR A 124 -16.53 7.58 -7.55
C TYR A 124 -15.44 8.53 -7.03
N MET A 125 -14.82 8.18 -5.90
CA MET A 125 -13.75 9.00 -5.33
C MET A 125 -12.60 9.14 -6.32
N LEU A 126 -12.21 8.05 -6.97
CA LEU A 126 -11.14 8.09 -7.95
C LEU A 126 -11.50 9.01 -9.13
N ARG A 127 -12.71 8.85 -9.65
CA ARG A 127 -13.15 9.64 -10.79
C ARG A 127 -13.20 11.13 -10.47
N MET A 128 -13.68 11.47 -9.27
CA MET A 128 -13.74 12.87 -8.86
C MET A 128 -12.33 13.45 -8.67
N ALA A 129 -11.41 12.66 -8.12
CA ALA A 129 -10.03 13.11 -7.98
C ALA A 129 -9.39 13.37 -9.34
N GLN A 130 -9.66 12.52 -10.31
CA GLN A 130 -9.14 12.71 -11.66
C GLN A 130 -9.70 13.98 -12.32
N GLN A 131 -10.96 14.27 -12.08
CA GLN A 131 -11.60 15.46 -12.62
C GLN A 131 -11.12 16.74 -11.96
N ASP A 132 -10.96 16.71 -10.64
CA ASP A 132 -10.62 17.91 -9.87
C ASP A 132 -9.14 18.26 -9.95
N PHE A 133 -8.29 17.30 -10.33
CA PHE A 133 -6.84 17.49 -10.33
C PHE A 133 -6.25 17.02 -11.64
N GLU A 134 -6.51 17.79 -12.70
CA GLU A 134 -6.10 17.42 -14.06
C GLU A 134 -4.58 17.34 -14.23
N ALA A 135 -3.85 18.07 -13.41
CA ALA A 135 -2.39 18.07 -13.49
C ALA A 135 -1.76 16.81 -12.87
N ILE A 136 -2.55 15.97 -12.21
CA ILE A 136 -2.06 14.76 -11.56
C ILE A 136 -2.24 13.57 -12.52
N ARG A 137 -1.16 12.79 -12.68
CA ARG A 137 -1.23 11.54 -13.43
C ARG A 137 -1.41 10.40 -12.43
N PHE A 138 -2.37 9.52 -12.70
CA PHE A 138 -2.70 8.39 -11.85
C PHE A 138 -2.26 7.10 -12.52
N HIS A 139 -1.44 6.32 -11.84
CA HIS A 139 -0.96 5.02 -12.32
C HIS A 139 -1.48 3.93 -11.39
N PHE A 140 -1.85 2.79 -11.95
CA PHE A 140 -2.51 1.74 -11.18
C PHE A 140 -1.59 0.56 -10.84
N ASN A 141 -0.33 0.66 -11.22
CA ASN A 141 0.68 -0.27 -10.75
C ASN A 141 1.98 0.51 -10.54
N SER A 142 2.96 -0.14 -9.93
CA SER A 142 4.20 0.53 -9.55
C SER A 142 5.21 0.66 -10.68
N GLU A 143 4.87 0.19 -11.85
CA GLU A 143 5.78 0.15 -12.98
C GLU A 143 5.48 1.28 -13.94
N PHE A 144 6.03 2.45 -13.68
CA PHE A 144 5.82 3.59 -14.57
C PHE A 144 7.01 4.52 -14.60
#